data_e47fb6272f14185ccbd24c319b406e7e
#
_entry.id   e47fb6272f14185ccbd24c319b406e7e
#
_cell.length_a   1.000
_cell.length_b   1.000
_cell.length_c   1.000
_cell.angle_alpha   90.00
_cell.angle_beta   90.00
_cell.angle_gamma   90.00
#
_symmetry.space_group_name_H-M   'P 1'
#
loop_
_entity.id
_entity.type
_entity.pdbx_description
1 polymer ?
#
loop_
_entity_poly.entity_id
_entity_poly.type
_entity_poly.pdbx_seq_one_letter_code
_entity_poly.pdbx_strand_id
1 'polypeptide(L)'
;SFKIYDLRFKILITLMEKLKELAKEEKASFVRIAPTLEKTEENERLFKDLGFRLRSLHTHPEASWKLNIEPSEQELFNNMRKTTRYLIKQAQKDKDIEIFQSSSVEDIELFNKMHLEVVKRQNFVPFSLEYFKKEFEAFSKDNQVALFFAKYKGQPIAASYNIFWSKTAFYHHAALLPEYKKIPASYLLQWEAIKEAKKRHCVLYDFWGFVDPKIHPHHPWAGPTLFKMGFGGKSFQYVEAQDFVISPKY
;
A
#
# COMPACT_ATOMS: atom_id res chain seq x y z
N SER A 1 7.66 -0.73 -29.45
CA SER A 1 8.24 -1.24 -28.20
C SER A 1 9.75 -0.92 -28.07
N PHE A 2 10.54 -1.09 -29.13
CA PHE A 2 12.00 -0.86 -29.14
C PHE A 2 12.40 0.57 -28.71
N LYS A 3 11.69 1.61 -29.17
CA LYS A 3 11.96 3.01 -28.81
C LYS A 3 11.69 3.32 -27.33
N ILE A 4 10.70 2.67 -26.72
CA ILE A 4 10.36 2.87 -25.29
C ILE A 4 11.40 2.20 -24.40
N TYR A 5 11.87 1.01 -24.78
CA TYR A 5 12.95 0.31 -24.08
C TYR A 5 14.25 1.14 -24.09
N ASP A 6 14.63 1.68 -25.25
CA ASP A 6 15.81 2.52 -25.40
C ASP A 6 15.76 3.78 -24.52
N LEU A 7 14.59 4.45 -24.44
CA LEU A 7 14.41 5.62 -23.58
C LEU A 7 14.49 5.26 -22.08
N ARG A 8 13.82 4.19 -21.65
CA ARG A 8 13.90 3.71 -20.27
C ARG A 8 15.33 3.34 -19.88
N PHE A 9 16.03 2.65 -20.77
CA PHE A 9 17.42 2.27 -20.57
C PHE A 9 18.34 3.49 -20.42
N LYS A 10 18.18 4.50 -21.28
CA LYS A 10 18.94 5.78 -21.19
C LYS A 10 18.67 6.52 -19.88
N ILE A 11 17.42 6.63 -19.45
CA ILE A 11 17.06 7.24 -18.17
C ILE A 11 17.73 6.52 -17.01
N LEU A 12 17.67 5.18 -17.00
CA LEU A 12 18.31 4.39 -15.95
C LEU A 12 19.84 4.50 -15.95
N ILE A 13 20.47 4.55 -17.11
CA ILE A 13 21.93 4.82 -17.20
C ILE A 13 22.26 6.14 -16.52
N THR A 14 21.58 7.23 -16.90
CA THR A 14 21.82 8.56 -16.33
C THR A 14 21.61 8.57 -14.80
N LEU A 15 20.53 7.91 -14.33
CA LEU A 15 20.29 7.75 -12.91
C LEU A 15 21.43 6.98 -12.23
N MET A 16 21.89 5.89 -12.86
CA MET A 16 22.97 5.07 -12.32
C MET A 16 24.30 5.79 -12.23
N GLU A 17 24.63 6.64 -13.21
CA GLU A 17 25.82 7.49 -13.14
C GLU A 17 25.77 8.39 -11.89
N LYS A 18 24.64 9.05 -11.66
CA LYS A 18 24.45 9.89 -10.46
C LYS A 18 24.50 9.10 -9.16
N LEU A 19 23.85 7.94 -9.12
CA LEU A 19 23.87 7.06 -7.94
C LEU A 19 25.28 6.53 -7.64
N LYS A 20 26.10 6.25 -8.65
CA LYS A 20 27.51 5.86 -8.47
C LYS A 20 28.37 6.99 -7.90
N GLU A 21 28.15 8.24 -8.34
CA GLU A 21 28.82 9.42 -7.76
C GLU A 21 28.46 9.53 -6.26
N LEU A 22 27.18 9.57 -5.93
CA LEU A 22 26.70 9.63 -4.54
C LEU A 22 27.23 8.48 -3.70
N ALA A 23 27.23 7.26 -4.25
CA ALA A 23 27.75 6.09 -3.54
C ALA A 23 29.24 6.21 -3.20
N LYS A 24 30.04 6.84 -4.05
CA LYS A 24 31.46 7.14 -3.76
C LYS A 24 31.61 8.20 -2.68
N GLU A 25 30.81 9.28 -2.75
CA GLU A 25 30.80 10.37 -1.75
C GLU A 25 30.43 9.81 -0.37
N GLU A 26 29.39 8.99 -0.30
CA GLU A 26 28.87 8.37 0.93
C GLU A 26 29.65 7.12 1.37
N LYS A 27 30.67 6.69 0.61
CA LYS A 27 31.43 5.45 0.85
C LYS A 27 30.53 4.21 0.96
N ALA A 28 29.45 4.18 0.18
CA ALA A 28 28.49 3.09 0.17
C ALA A 28 29.09 1.82 -0.46
N SER A 29 28.74 0.65 0.08
CA SER A 29 29.17 -0.64 -0.47
C SER A 29 28.33 -1.08 -1.66
N PHE A 30 27.08 -0.61 -1.75
CA PHE A 30 26.13 -0.94 -2.81
C PHE A 30 25.05 0.13 -2.93
N VAL A 31 24.36 0.14 -4.05
CA VAL A 31 23.11 0.89 -4.27
C VAL A 31 21.98 -0.11 -4.39
N ARG A 32 20.96 0.00 -3.54
CA ARG A 32 19.75 -0.80 -3.62
C ARG A 32 18.61 0.00 -4.20
N ILE A 33 17.90 -0.60 -5.14
CA ILE A 33 16.66 -0.06 -5.69
C ILE A 33 15.54 -1.10 -5.57
N ALA A 34 14.33 -0.64 -5.32
CA ALA A 34 13.10 -1.44 -5.38
C ALA A 34 12.22 -0.86 -6.49
N PRO A 35 12.30 -1.42 -7.72
CA PRO A 35 11.59 -0.84 -8.85
C PRO A 35 10.08 -1.02 -8.72
N THR A 36 9.31 0.02 -9.08
CA THR A 36 7.84 -0.07 -9.20
C THR A 36 7.39 -0.52 -10.60
N LEU A 37 8.26 -1.21 -11.32
CA LEU A 37 7.99 -1.77 -12.63
C LEU A 37 7.36 -3.16 -12.51
N GLU A 38 6.43 -3.48 -13.41
CA GLU A 38 5.85 -4.81 -13.49
C GLU A 38 6.94 -5.86 -13.74
N LYS A 39 6.82 -7.00 -13.06
CA LYS A 39 7.72 -8.14 -13.24
C LYS A 39 7.44 -8.79 -14.60
N THR A 40 8.22 -8.42 -15.59
CA THR A 40 8.26 -9.01 -16.93
C THR A 40 9.71 -9.36 -17.28
N GLU A 41 9.91 -10.32 -18.17
CA GLU A 41 11.25 -10.67 -18.64
C GLU A 41 12.02 -9.45 -19.19
N GLU A 42 11.31 -8.54 -19.90
CA GLU A 42 11.87 -7.30 -20.42
C GLU A 42 12.40 -6.40 -19.29
N ASN A 43 11.58 -6.20 -18.24
CA ASN A 43 11.95 -5.34 -17.12
C ASN A 43 13.04 -5.97 -16.24
N GLU A 44 13.01 -7.29 -16.00
CA GLU A 44 14.07 -7.98 -15.28
C GLU A 44 15.41 -7.92 -16.03
N ARG A 45 15.37 -8.13 -17.35
CA ARG A 45 16.54 -8.02 -18.23
C ARG A 45 17.16 -6.64 -18.20
N LEU A 46 16.34 -5.58 -18.15
CA LEU A 46 16.79 -4.19 -18.07
C LEU A 46 17.76 -3.97 -16.90
N PHE A 47 17.45 -4.46 -15.70
CA PHE A 47 18.32 -4.33 -14.53
C PHE A 47 19.55 -5.22 -14.64
N LYS A 48 19.41 -6.43 -15.18
CA LYS A 48 20.53 -7.34 -15.41
C LYS A 48 21.56 -6.72 -16.38
N ASP A 49 21.09 -6.13 -17.48
CA ASP A 49 21.95 -5.50 -18.48
C ASP A 49 22.68 -4.26 -17.92
N LEU A 50 22.11 -3.59 -16.89
CA LEU A 50 22.75 -2.51 -16.16
C LEU A 50 23.73 -2.98 -15.06
N GLY A 51 23.89 -4.31 -14.87
CA GLY A 51 24.81 -4.88 -13.90
C GLY A 51 24.26 -5.04 -12.48
N PHE A 52 22.96 -4.90 -12.30
CA PHE A 52 22.30 -5.19 -11.04
C PHE A 52 22.25 -6.70 -10.76
N ARG A 53 22.17 -7.03 -9.49
CA ARG A 53 22.03 -8.41 -8.99
C ARG A 53 20.75 -8.51 -8.15
N LEU A 54 20.02 -9.58 -8.35
CA LEU A 54 18.87 -9.91 -7.53
C LEU A 54 19.28 -10.06 -6.07
N ARG A 55 18.51 -9.47 -5.16
CA ARG A 55 18.74 -9.59 -3.73
C ARG A 55 17.58 -10.29 -3.03
N SER A 56 17.90 -11.16 -2.07
CA SER A 56 16.92 -11.92 -1.29
C SER A 56 16.29 -11.14 -0.13
N LEU A 57 16.77 -9.92 0.17
CA LEU A 57 16.22 -9.10 1.25
C LEU A 57 15.08 -8.23 0.73
N HIS A 58 13.86 -8.57 1.12
CA HIS A 58 12.66 -7.81 0.80
C HIS A 58 12.62 -6.50 1.59
N THR A 59 12.77 -5.37 0.91
CA THR A 59 12.67 -4.04 1.52
C THR A 59 11.27 -3.45 1.38
N HIS A 60 10.52 -3.89 0.37
CA HIS A 60 9.14 -3.50 0.08
C HIS A 60 8.34 -4.73 -0.35
N PRO A 61 7.00 -4.67 -0.28
CA PRO A 61 6.17 -5.71 -0.88
C PRO A 61 6.47 -5.86 -2.37
N GLU A 62 6.89 -7.05 -2.79
CA GLU A 62 7.15 -7.38 -4.21
C GLU A 62 5.88 -7.64 -5.00
N ALA A 63 4.76 -7.68 -4.31
CA ALA A 63 3.45 -7.79 -4.93
C ALA A 63 2.45 -6.89 -4.24
N SER A 64 1.51 -6.37 -5.02
CA SER A 64 0.41 -5.55 -4.54
C SER A 64 -0.92 -6.05 -5.08
N TRP A 65 -2.02 -5.73 -4.39
CA TRP A 65 -3.37 -5.95 -4.89
C TRP A 65 -3.95 -4.63 -5.38
N LYS A 66 -4.29 -4.53 -6.67
CA LYS A 66 -4.71 -3.30 -7.32
C LYS A 66 -6.11 -3.39 -7.89
N LEU A 67 -6.90 -2.36 -7.69
CA LEU A 67 -8.25 -2.21 -8.19
C LEU A 67 -8.33 -0.98 -9.11
N ASN A 68 -8.71 -1.19 -10.38
CA ASN A 68 -9.11 -0.07 -11.24
C ASN A 68 -10.43 0.52 -10.70
N ILE A 69 -10.42 1.82 -10.36
CA ILE A 69 -11.59 2.53 -9.81
C ILE A 69 -12.20 3.55 -10.78
N GLU A 70 -11.85 3.51 -12.07
CA GLU A 70 -12.51 4.35 -13.10
C GLU A 70 -14.00 4.02 -13.27
N PRO A 71 -14.46 2.74 -13.22
CA PRO A 71 -15.86 2.41 -13.31
C PRO A 71 -16.72 3.12 -12.27
N SER A 72 -18.01 3.25 -12.53
CA SER A 72 -18.96 3.86 -11.58
C SER A 72 -18.96 3.13 -10.21
N GLU A 73 -19.36 3.83 -9.16
CA GLU A 73 -19.49 3.22 -7.81
C GLU A 73 -20.41 1.98 -7.84
N GLN A 74 -21.48 2.03 -8.65
CA GLN A 74 -22.40 0.92 -8.77
C GLN A 74 -21.75 -0.30 -9.44
N GLU A 75 -20.94 -0.09 -10.48
CA GLU A 75 -20.20 -1.18 -11.16
C GLU A 75 -19.14 -1.76 -10.23
N LEU A 76 -18.36 -0.91 -9.55
CA LEU A 76 -17.37 -1.35 -8.56
C LEU A 76 -18.04 -2.18 -7.48
N PHE A 77 -19.15 -1.69 -6.93
CA PHE A 77 -19.90 -2.42 -5.90
C PHE A 77 -20.41 -3.78 -6.41
N ASN A 78 -20.98 -3.83 -7.62
CA ASN A 78 -21.50 -5.06 -8.21
C ASN A 78 -20.40 -6.11 -8.47
N ASN A 79 -19.19 -5.67 -8.79
CA ASN A 79 -18.03 -6.52 -9.05
C ASN A 79 -17.35 -7.06 -7.79
N MET A 80 -17.71 -6.55 -6.61
CA MET A 80 -17.20 -7.09 -5.34
C MET A 80 -17.72 -8.50 -5.07
N ARG A 81 -16.99 -9.27 -4.27
CA ARG A 81 -17.46 -10.56 -3.76
C ARG A 81 -18.83 -10.40 -3.05
N LYS A 82 -19.72 -11.37 -3.23
CA LYS A 82 -21.07 -11.34 -2.63
C LYS A 82 -21.05 -11.08 -1.12
N THR A 83 -20.13 -11.73 -0.40
CA THR A 83 -19.96 -11.53 1.05
C THR A 83 -19.50 -10.12 1.39
N THR A 84 -18.59 -9.51 0.62
CA THR A 84 -18.13 -8.12 0.81
C THR A 84 -19.29 -7.14 0.66
N ARG A 85 -20.08 -7.28 -0.42
CA ARG A 85 -21.30 -6.46 -0.61
C ARG A 85 -22.30 -6.60 0.54
N TYR A 86 -22.51 -7.83 1.01
CA TYR A 86 -23.39 -8.10 2.15
C TYR A 86 -22.91 -7.38 3.41
N LEU A 87 -21.61 -7.50 3.74
CA LEU A 87 -21.03 -6.91 4.94
C LEU A 87 -21.04 -5.36 4.88
N ILE A 88 -20.77 -4.76 3.72
CA ILE A 88 -20.91 -3.31 3.53
C ILE A 88 -22.37 -2.88 3.80
N LYS A 89 -23.35 -3.55 3.17
CA LYS A 89 -24.78 -3.25 3.39
C LYS A 89 -25.22 -3.45 4.82
N GLN A 90 -24.70 -4.45 5.50
CA GLN A 90 -24.95 -4.69 6.92
C GLN A 90 -24.42 -3.53 7.76
N ALA A 91 -23.16 -3.12 7.53
CA ALA A 91 -22.56 -2.00 8.24
C ALA A 91 -23.30 -0.68 7.99
N GLN A 92 -23.77 -0.44 6.76
CA GLN A 92 -24.57 0.75 6.42
C GLN A 92 -25.92 0.84 7.14
N LYS A 93 -26.50 -0.30 7.50
CA LYS A 93 -27.78 -0.37 8.23
C LYS A 93 -27.62 -0.28 9.75
N ASP A 94 -26.43 -0.54 10.24
CA ASP A 94 -26.13 -0.50 11.67
C ASP A 94 -25.91 0.93 12.12
N LYS A 95 -26.85 1.47 12.92
CA LYS A 95 -26.82 2.85 13.42
C LYS A 95 -25.69 3.10 14.43
N ASP A 96 -25.10 2.05 14.98
CA ASP A 96 -23.98 2.11 15.90
C ASP A 96 -22.64 2.24 15.16
N ILE A 97 -22.61 2.06 13.83
CA ILE A 97 -21.41 2.20 13.00
C ILE A 97 -21.38 3.58 12.35
N GLU A 98 -20.34 4.33 12.61
CA GLU A 98 -20.07 5.64 12.01
C GLU A 98 -18.70 5.63 11.31
N ILE A 99 -18.63 6.18 10.10
CA ILE A 99 -17.37 6.41 9.39
C ILE A 99 -17.10 7.91 9.36
N PHE A 100 -15.89 8.30 9.76
CA PHE A 100 -15.45 9.69 9.61
C PHE A 100 -14.05 9.75 9.00
N GLN A 101 -13.80 10.81 8.24
CA GLN A 101 -12.53 11.14 7.64
C GLN A 101 -11.88 12.28 8.41
N SER A 102 -10.57 12.21 8.56
CA SER A 102 -9.77 13.31 9.11
C SER A 102 -8.60 13.65 8.21
N SER A 103 -8.28 14.93 8.14
CA SER A 103 -7.05 15.47 7.55
C SER A 103 -6.21 16.20 8.61
N SER A 104 -6.46 15.92 9.89
CA SER A 104 -5.73 16.51 11.02
C SER A 104 -4.56 15.63 11.46
N VAL A 105 -3.39 16.27 11.67
CA VAL A 105 -2.21 15.57 12.17
C VAL A 105 -2.38 15.09 13.62
N GLU A 106 -3.25 15.73 14.38
CA GLU A 106 -3.56 15.35 15.77
C GLU A 106 -4.20 13.97 15.85
N ASP A 107 -5.00 13.59 14.83
CA ASP A 107 -5.65 12.28 14.78
C ASP A 107 -4.67 11.13 14.48
N ILE A 108 -3.43 11.43 14.13
CA ILE A 108 -2.36 10.44 14.03
C ILE A 108 -2.10 9.75 15.38
N GLU A 109 -2.30 10.44 16.50
CA GLU A 109 -2.14 9.83 17.83
C GLU A 109 -3.18 8.73 18.06
N LEU A 110 -4.44 8.98 17.66
CA LEU A 110 -5.49 7.98 17.70
C LEU A 110 -5.17 6.79 16.78
N PHE A 111 -4.77 7.08 15.53
CA PHE A 111 -4.35 6.05 14.59
C PHE A 111 -3.21 5.20 15.16
N ASN A 112 -2.16 5.84 15.67
CA ASN A 112 -0.99 5.15 16.22
C ASN A 112 -1.36 4.28 17.43
N LYS A 113 -2.23 4.75 18.32
CA LYS A 113 -2.72 3.96 19.45
C LYS A 113 -3.38 2.67 18.98
N MET A 114 -4.26 2.76 17.97
CA MET A 114 -4.92 1.58 17.39
C MET A 114 -3.93 0.66 16.67
N HIS A 115 -2.97 1.24 15.95
CA HIS A 115 -1.93 0.50 15.25
C HIS A 115 -1.05 -0.31 16.20
N LEU A 116 -0.67 0.24 17.34
CA LEU A 116 0.12 -0.46 18.37
C LEU A 116 -0.61 -1.69 18.92
N GLU A 117 -1.94 -1.69 19.02
CA GLU A 117 -2.69 -2.90 19.41
C GLU A 117 -2.59 -4.02 18.35
N VAL A 118 -2.55 -3.66 17.06
CA VAL A 118 -2.31 -4.62 15.99
C VAL A 118 -0.87 -5.15 16.03
N VAL A 119 0.11 -4.27 16.27
CA VAL A 119 1.54 -4.63 16.42
C VAL A 119 1.74 -5.67 17.53
N LYS A 120 1.18 -5.44 18.72
CA LYS A 120 1.26 -6.37 19.86
C LYS A 120 0.80 -7.77 19.49
N ARG A 121 -0.27 -7.87 18.67
CA ARG A 121 -0.81 -9.16 18.27
C ARG A 121 0.00 -9.84 17.16
N GLN A 122 0.50 -9.08 16.20
CA GLN A 122 1.18 -9.61 15.01
C GLN A 122 2.70 -9.69 15.17
N ASN A 123 3.24 -9.14 16.26
CA ASN A 123 4.66 -9.18 16.64
C ASN A 123 5.61 -8.69 15.53
N PHE A 124 5.31 -7.53 14.93
CA PHE A 124 6.20 -6.86 14.00
C PHE A 124 6.73 -5.54 14.58
N VAL A 125 7.81 -5.01 14.01
CA VAL A 125 8.39 -3.73 14.43
C VAL A 125 7.52 -2.58 13.91
N PRO A 126 6.93 -1.75 14.79
CA PRO A 126 6.11 -0.62 14.38
C PRO A 126 6.95 0.55 13.88
N PHE A 127 6.35 1.37 13.03
CA PHE A 127 6.84 2.74 12.83
C PHE A 127 6.57 3.58 14.08
N SER A 128 7.43 4.57 14.33
CA SER A 128 7.24 5.49 15.46
C SER A 128 6.09 6.46 15.19
N LEU A 129 5.51 7.01 16.27
CA LEU A 129 4.52 8.09 16.15
C LEU A 129 5.09 9.30 15.38
N GLU A 130 6.37 9.63 15.62
CA GLU A 130 7.05 10.71 14.92
C GLU A 130 7.16 10.47 13.42
N TYR A 131 7.46 9.22 13.02
CA TYR A 131 7.45 8.83 11.61
C TYR A 131 6.08 9.09 10.98
N PHE A 132 5.00 8.60 11.59
CA PHE A 132 3.64 8.80 11.08
C PHE A 132 3.26 10.29 10.99
N LYS A 133 3.63 11.11 11.99
CA LYS A 133 3.38 12.57 11.97
C LYS A 133 4.12 13.23 10.81
N LYS A 134 5.42 12.96 10.65
CA LYS A 134 6.24 13.54 9.56
C LYS A 134 5.75 13.11 8.17
N GLU A 135 5.40 11.84 8.01
CA GLU A 135 4.83 11.34 6.76
C GLU A 135 3.51 12.04 6.45
N PHE A 136 2.61 12.13 7.43
CA PHE A 136 1.33 12.83 7.27
C PHE A 136 1.51 14.29 6.90
N GLU A 137 2.37 15.02 7.61
CA GLU A 137 2.69 16.42 7.35
C GLU A 137 3.26 16.63 5.94
N ALA A 138 4.09 15.70 5.46
CA ALA A 138 4.66 15.78 4.12
C ALA A 138 3.58 15.73 3.03
N PHE A 139 2.61 14.82 3.15
CA PHE A 139 1.54 14.65 2.17
C PHE A 139 0.34 15.59 2.38
N SER A 140 0.12 16.10 3.59
CA SER A 140 -1.01 16.98 3.90
C SER A 140 -0.93 18.34 3.22
N LYS A 141 0.29 18.84 2.98
CA LYS A 141 0.55 20.13 2.31
C LYS A 141 -0.12 20.21 0.94
N ASP A 142 -0.18 19.09 0.22
CA ASP A 142 -0.77 18.97 -1.10
C ASP A 142 -2.14 18.26 -1.06
N ASN A 143 -2.75 18.15 0.12
CA ASN A 143 -4.01 17.42 0.33
C ASN A 143 -3.94 15.95 -0.16
N GLN A 144 -2.78 15.29 -0.04
CA GLN A 144 -2.50 13.95 -0.56
C GLN A 144 -2.60 12.85 0.49
N VAL A 145 -3.19 13.12 1.65
CA VAL A 145 -3.36 12.15 2.72
C VAL A 145 -4.71 12.32 3.41
N ALA A 146 -5.27 11.22 3.90
CA ALA A 146 -6.41 11.24 4.81
C ALA A 146 -6.41 9.99 5.70
N LEU A 147 -6.88 10.18 6.93
CA LEU A 147 -7.24 9.11 7.84
C LEU A 147 -8.74 8.82 7.73
N PHE A 148 -9.09 7.55 7.75
CA PHE A 148 -10.47 7.12 7.90
C PHE A 148 -10.58 6.31 9.18
N PHE A 149 -11.64 6.57 9.93
CA PHE A 149 -11.94 5.85 11.16
C PHE A 149 -13.37 5.30 11.09
N ALA A 150 -13.54 4.09 11.60
CA ALA A 150 -14.83 3.53 11.90
C ALA A 150 -15.03 3.48 13.42
N LYS A 151 -16.12 4.06 13.89
CA LYS A 151 -16.59 3.94 15.29
C LYS A 151 -17.69 2.90 15.36
N TYR A 152 -17.75 2.22 16.48
CA TYR A 152 -18.88 1.40 16.88
C TYR A 152 -19.30 1.78 18.29
N LYS A 153 -20.57 2.21 18.46
CA LYS A 153 -21.08 2.76 19.73
C LYS A 153 -20.18 3.85 20.30
N GLY A 154 -19.74 4.77 19.44
CA GLY A 154 -18.88 5.89 19.78
C GLY A 154 -17.38 5.55 19.96
N GLN A 155 -16.98 4.26 19.98
CA GLN A 155 -15.59 3.84 20.15
C GLN A 155 -14.91 3.62 18.78
N PRO A 156 -13.75 4.21 18.50
CA PRO A 156 -12.95 3.90 17.31
C PRO A 156 -12.50 2.44 17.34
N ILE A 157 -12.84 1.68 16.30
CA ILE A 157 -12.58 0.23 16.22
C ILE A 157 -11.74 -0.17 15.01
N ALA A 158 -11.78 0.61 13.94
CA ALA A 158 -10.95 0.40 12.76
C ALA A 158 -10.47 1.75 12.22
N ALA A 159 -9.30 1.74 11.61
CA ALA A 159 -8.73 2.91 10.97
C ALA A 159 -7.94 2.54 9.71
N SER A 160 -7.86 3.48 8.77
CA SER A 160 -6.96 3.39 7.64
C SER A 160 -6.27 4.72 7.38
N TYR A 161 -5.02 4.64 6.99
CA TYR A 161 -4.16 5.74 6.58
C TYR A 161 -3.99 5.63 5.07
N ASN A 162 -4.53 6.58 4.32
CA ASN A 162 -4.54 6.54 2.86
C ASN A 162 -3.74 7.71 2.29
N ILE A 163 -2.89 7.40 1.31
CA ILE A 163 -2.12 8.39 0.54
C ILE A 163 -2.71 8.46 -0.86
N PHE A 164 -2.84 9.68 -1.40
CA PHE A 164 -3.36 9.95 -2.74
C PHE A 164 -2.29 10.64 -3.56
N TRP A 165 -1.65 9.90 -4.45
CA TRP A 165 -0.55 10.45 -5.25
C TRP A 165 -0.57 9.90 -6.67
N SER A 166 -0.28 10.75 -7.64
CA SER A 166 -0.19 10.37 -9.07
C SER A 166 -1.40 9.58 -9.57
N LYS A 167 -2.63 10.03 -9.26
CA LYS A 167 -3.91 9.39 -9.59
C LYS A 167 -4.09 7.98 -8.99
N THR A 168 -3.31 7.64 -8.01
CA THR A 168 -3.43 6.38 -7.25
C THR A 168 -3.75 6.69 -5.80
N ALA A 169 -4.71 5.96 -5.23
CA ALA A 169 -4.94 5.93 -3.79
C ALA A 169 -4.27 4.69 -3.21
N PHE A 170 -3.46 4.87 -2.18
CA PHE A 170 -2.74 3.81 -1.50
C PHE A 170 -3.38 3.54 -0.13
N TYR A 171 -3.85 2.32 0.11
CA TYR A 171 -4.23 1.82 1.44
C TYR A 171 -2.96 1.48 2.21
N HIS A 172 -2.31 2.52 2.73
CA HIS A 172 -0.91 2.47 3.18
C HIS A 172 -0.75 1.77 4.52
N HIS A 173 -1.52 2.18 5.52
CA HIS A 173 -1.57 1.53 6.83
C HIS A 173 -3.01 1.33 7.29
N ALA A 174 -3.23 0.35 8.15
CA ALA A 174 -4.53 0.07 8.71
C ALA A 174 -4.45 -0.53 10.11
N ALA A 175 -5.51 -0.34 10.87
CA ALA A 175 -5.71 -0.96 12.16
C ALA A 175 -7.15 -1.45 12.29
N LEU A 176 -7.32 -2.64 12.87
CA LEU A 176 -8.60 -3.18 13.30
C LEU A 176 -8.41 -3.80 14.67
N LEU A 177 -9.12 -3.29 15.68
CA LEU A 177 -9.06 -3.81 17.03
C LEU A 177 -9.61 -5.24 17.07
N PRO A 178 -8.86 -6.21 17.62
CA PRO A 178 -9.17 -7.63 17.52
C PRO A 178 -10.54 -8.03 18.08
N GLU A 179 -10.97 -7.41 19.15
CA GLU A 179 -12.25 -7.65 19.81
C GLU A 179 -13.45 -7.31 18.93
N TYR A 180 -13.25 -6.40 17.94
CA TYR A 180 -14.30 -5.95 17.00
C TYR A 180 -14.24 -6.63 15.63
N LYS A 181 -13.44 -7.68 15.46
CA LYS A 181 -13.27 -8.37 14.15
C LYS A 181 -14.57 -8.92 13.54
N LYS A 182 -15.61 -9.12 14.36
CA LYS A 182 -16.94 -9.56 13.90
C LYS A 182 -17.84 -8.41 13.45
N ILE A 183 -17.51 -7.17 13.80
CA ILE A 183 -18.24 -5.97 13.37
C ILE A 183 -17.76 -5.63 11.95
N PRO A 184 -18.66 -5.51 10.96
CA PRO A 184 -18.25 -5.32 9.56
C PRO A 184 -17.82 -3.88 9.21
N ALA A 185 -17.49 -3.07 10.20
CA ALA A 185 -17.15 -1.66 10.04
C ALA A 185 -15.93 -1.42 9.13
N SER A 186 -14.92 -2.32 9.14
CA SER A 186 -13.76 -2.23 8.24
C SER A 186 -14.14 -2.33 6.75
N TYR A 187 -15.19 -3.08 6.41
CA TYR A 187 -15.68 -3.19 5.03
C TYR A 187 -16.33 -1.89 4.56
N LEU A 188 -17.13 -1.25 5.42
CA LEU A 188 -17.71 0.06 5.13
C LEU A 188 -16.64 1.14 5.07
N LEU A 189 -15.73 1.18 6.04
CA LEU A 189 -14.58 2.11 6.04
C LEU A 189 -13.79 2.03 4.74
N GLN A 190 -13.45 0.82 4.30
CA GLN A 190 -12.71 0.60 3.06
C GLN A 190 -13.49 1.06 1.82
N TRP A 191 -14.81 0.84 1.80
CA TRP A 191 -15.67 1.33 0.72
C TRP A 191 -15.73 2.85 0.68
N GLU A 192 -15.84 3.52 1.82
CA GLU A 192 -15.79 4.99 1.90
C GLU A 192 -14.44 5.54 1.42
N ALA A 193 -13.32 4.89 1.78
CA ALA A 193 -11.99 5.27 1.29
C ALA A 193 -11.87 5.13 -0.25
N ILE A 194 -12.44 4.08 -0.84
CA ILE A 194 -12.48 3.92 -2.31
C ILE A 194 -13.33 5.01 -2.97
N LYS A 195 -14.48 5.37 -2.40
CA LYS A 195 -15.32 6.47 -2.90
C LYS A 195 -14.60 7.81 -2.83
N GLU A 196 -13.90 8.07 -1.73
CA GLU A 196 -13.09 9.29 -1.60
C GLU A 196 -11.96 9.34 -2.64
N ALA A 197 -11.30 8.21 -2.92
CA ALA A 197 -10.29 8.13 -3.97
C ALA A 197 -10.87 8.52 -5.34
N LYS A 198 -12.10 8.08 -5.66
CA LYS A 198 -12.80 8.50 -6.90
C LYS A 198 -13.08 10.00 -6.92
N LYS A 199 -13.56 10.58 -5.81
CA LYS A 199 -13.79 12.04 -5.69
C LYS A 199 -12.51 12.84 -5.92
N ARG A 200 -11.35 12.28 -5.52
CA ARG A 200 -10.01 12.85 -5.75
C ARG A 200 -9.45 12.55 -7.14
N HIS A 201 -10.27 12.04 -8.06
CA HIS A 201 -9.90 11.70 -9.43
C HIS A 201 -8.77 10.67 -9.55
N CYS A 202 -8.62 9.79 -8.55
CA CYS A 202 -7.78 8.61 -8.68
C CYS A 202 -8.42 7.62 -9.65
N VAL A 203 -7.58 6.93 -10.42
CA VAL A 203 -7.99 5.88 -11.36
C VAL A 203 -7.65 4.50 -10.84
N LEU A 204 -6.75 4.43 -9.86
CA LEU A 204 -6.27 3.19 -9.27
C LEU A 204 -6.37 3.25 -7.75
N TYR A 205 -6.78 2.14 -7.13
CA TYR A 205 -6.71 1.90 -5.70
C TYR A 205 -5.74 0.76 -5.43
N ASP A 206 -4.63 1.06 -4.78
CA ASP A 206 -3.59 0.10 -4.45
C ASP A 206 -3.74 -0.30 -2.98
N PHE A 207 -4.15 -1.55 -2.76
CA PHE A 207 -4.31 -2.09 -1.40
C PHE A 207 -2.98 -2.44 -0.73
N TRP A 208 -1.86 -2.17 -1.38
CA TRP A 208 -0.53 -2.47 -0.88
C TRP A 208 -0.31 -3.99 -0.71
N GLY A 209 0.76 -4.39 -0.11
CA GLY A 209 1.24 -5.74 0.09
C GLY A 209 0.24 -6.88 -0.14
N PHE A 210 0.60 -7.80 -1.02
CA PHE A 210 -0.17 -8.97 -1.40
C PHE A 210 0.67 -10.24 -1.19
N VAL A 211 0.01 -11.29 -0.73
CA VAL A 211 0.52 -12.66 -0.76
C VAL A 211 -0.61 -13.57 -1.25
N ASP A 212 -0.33 -14.52 -2.12
CA ASP A 212 -1.38 -15.44 -2.58
C ASP A 212 -1.78 -16.39 -1.44
N PRO A 213 -3.02 -16.28 -0.92
CA PRO A 213 -3.46 -17.10 0.21
C PRO A 213 -3.69 -18.57 -0.17
N LYS A 214 -3.73 -18.91 -1.46
CA LYS A 214 -3.79 -20.30 -1.94
C LYS A 214 -2.43 -20.96 -1.88
N ILE A 215 -1.36 -20.21 -2.13
CA ILE A 215 0.03 -20.69 -2.09
C ILE A 215 0.56 -20.63 -0.66
N HIS A 216 0.22 -19.57 0.08
CA HIS A 216 0.73 -19.31 1.43
C HIS A 216 -0.41 -19.10 2.44
N PRO A 217 -1.22 -20.14 2.74
CA PRO A 217 -2.43 -20.01 3.58
C PRO A 217 -2.12 -19.63 5.05
N HIS A 218 -0.92 -19.92 5.52
CA HIS A 218 -0.48 -19.63 6.89
C HIS A 218 0.32 -18.32 7.02
N HIS A 219 0.53 -17.60 5.91
CA HIS A 219 1.23 -16.31 5.96
C HIS A 219 0.40 -15.29 6.75
N PRO A 220 1.04 -14.43 7.59
CA PRO A 220 0.32 -13.39 8.37
C PRO A 220 -0.57 -12.49 7.50
N TRP A 221 -0.22 -12.28 6.24
CA TRP A 221 -0.98 -11.47 5.29
C TRP A 221 -2.08 -12.22 4.55
N ALA A 222 -2.24 -13.52 4.72
CA ALA A 222 -3.28 -14.28 4.00
C ALA A 222 -4.69 -13.76 4.31
N GLY A 223 -5.01 -13.52 5.58
CA GLY A 223 -6.28 -12.93 6.00
C GLY A 223 -6.52 -11.52 5.46
N PRO A 224 -5.59 -10.57 5.68
CA PRO A 224 -5.64 -9.25 5.06
C PRO A 224 -5.77 -9.29 3.54
N THR A 225 -5.09 -10.20 2.85
CA THR A 225 -5.21 -10.36 1.40
C THR A 225 -6.61 -10.82 0.98
N LEU A 226 -7.20 -11.79 1.67
CA LEU A 226 -8.58 -12.23 1.41
C LEU A 226 -9.60 -11.10 1.58
N PHE A 227 -9.38 -10.20 2.53
CA PHE A 227 -10.18 -8.98 2.70
C PHE A 227 -10.06 -8.07 1.48
N LYS A 228 -8.84 -7.72 1.05
CA LYS A 228 -8.54 -6.87 -0.12
C LYS A 228 -9.16 -7.43 -1.40
N MET A 229 -8.98 -8.73 -1.66
CA MET A 229 -9.56 -9.44 -2.81
C MET A 229 -11.08 -9.37 -2.85
N GLY A 230 -11.74 -9.19 -1.72
CA GLY A 230 -13.19 -9.05 -1.63
C GLY A 230 -13.75 -7.84 -2.37
N PHE A 231 -12.95 -6.79 -2.54
CA PHE A 231 -13.34 -5.55 -3.23
C PHE A 231 -13.16 -5.62 -4.75
N GLY A 232 -12.67 -6.73 -5.30
CA GLY A 232 -12.30 -6.89 -6.70
C GLY A 232 -10.83 -6.56 -6.94
N GLY A 233 -10.45 -6.39 -8.21
CA GLY A 233 -9.07 -6.10 -8.58
C GLY A 233 -8.25 -7.34 -8.90
N LYS A 234 -6.93 -7.16 -9.03
CA LYS A 234 -5.96 -8.21 -9.38
C LYS A 234 -4.62 -8.01 -8.70
N SER A 235 -3.85 -9.08 -8.61
CA SER A 235 -2.47 -9.01 -8.16
C SER A 235 -1.59 -8.31 -9.20
N PHE A 236 -0.59 -7.60 -8.72
CA PHE A 236 0.45 -6.98 -9.53
C PHE A 236 1.80 -7.35 -8.91
N GLN A 237 2.66 -7.96 -9.71
CA GLN A 237 4.01 -8.33 -9.30
C GLN A 237 4.98 -7.26 -9.77
N TYR A 238 5.87 -6.84 -8.89
CA TYR A 238 6.95 -5.90 -9.21
C TYR A 238 8.26 -6.67 -9.47
N VAL A 239 9.16 -6.05 -10.21
CA VAL A 239 10.56 -6.51 -10.24
C VAL A 239 11.10 -6.44 -8.81
N GLU A 240 11.73 -7.51 -8.38
CA GLU A 240 12.27 -7.63 -7.02
C GLU A 240 13.35 -6.57 -6.77
N ALA A 241 13.69 -6.35 -5.50
CA ALA A 241 14.77 -5.46 -5.12
C ALA A 241 16.10 -5.89 -5.75
N GLN A 242 16.83 -4.92 -6.30
CA GLN A 242 18.06 -5.11 -7.04
C GLN A 242 19.21 -4.35 -6.37
N ASP A 243 20.38 -4.98 -6.29
CA ASP A 243 21.61 -4.37 -5.76
C ASP A 243 22.63 -4.14 -6.88
N PHE A 244 23.11 -2.91 -6.98
CA PHE A 244 24.30 -2.59 -7.75
C PHE A 244 25.50 -2.50 -6.80
N VAL A 245 26.44 -3.41 -6.95
CA VAL A 245 27.59 -3.53 -6.04
C VAL A 245 28.65 -2.48 -6.41
N ILE A 246 29.08 -1.69 -5.43
CA ILE A 246 30.13 -0.66 -5.56
C ILE A 246 31.47 -1.19 -5.00
N SER A 247 31.42 -1.82 -3.82
CA SER A 247 32.62 -2.33 -3.16
C SER A 247 32.74 -3.85 -3.32
N PRO A 248 33.94 -4.36 -3.64
CA PRO A 248 34.19 -5.80 -3.71
C PRO A 248 34.05 -6.52 -2.36
N LYS A 249 33.93 -5.78 -1.28
CA LYS A 249 33.74 -6.32 0.09
C LYS A 249 32.27 -6.63 0.42
N TYR A 250 31.37 -6.39 -0.52
CA TYR A 250 29.92 -6.66 -0.36
C TYR A 250 29.51 -8.05 -0.81
#